data_276a12203dbc10bce9366cd2b785d724
#
_entry.id   276a12203dbc10bce9366cd2b785d724
#
_cell.length_a   1.000
_cell.length_b   1.000
_cell.length_c   1.000
_cell.angle_alpha   90.00
_cell.angle_beta   90.00
_cell.angle_gamma   90.00
#
_symmetry.space_group_name_H-M   'P 1'
#
loop_
_entity.id
_entity.type
_entity.pdbx_description
1 polymer ?
#
loop_
_entity_poly.entity_id
_entity_poly.type
_entity_poly.pdbx_seq_one_letter_code
_entity_poly.pdbx_strand_id
1 'polypeptide(L)'
;MPRIYLSPSTQEYNPYVTGNGSEEYFMNLVADAMEPYLLANGIQFSRNTPDMTAASSIRQANRGDYDFYLALHSNASGSGSQGQNRGVIAFYYPTSANGRRGAEIIARNMQEIYPLPERVVTRSTTLGEVRQPRAPAVLVEIGYHDNEADARWIESHIDAIGQNLAMSMAEYFGLPFTYPGPSQPGVIVTESGGPVNLRAEPSVTGRVLTRIPSGETVTVFGQYRGWYVVLYGDTLGYVSAPYVQI
;
A
#
# COMPACT_ATOMS: atom_id res chain seq x y z
N MET A 1 -4.21 -8.33 -11.87
CA MET A 1 -4.23 -7.82 -10.48
C MET A 1 -3.38 -6.57 -10.43
N PRO A 2 -3.77 -5.57 -9.68
CA PRO A 2 -2.95 -4.39 -9.52
C PRO A 2 -1.66 -4.73 -8.77
N ARG A 3 -0.60 -4.02 -9.13
CA ARG A 3 0.72 -4.14 -8.54
C ARG A 3 1.26 -2.77 -8.19
N ILE A 4 1.62 -2.54 -6.93
CA ILE A 4 2.18 -1.27 -6.47
C ILE A 4 3.66 -1.41 -6.13
N TYR A 5 4.39 -0.31 -6.27
CA TYR A 5 5.70 -0.16 -5.67
C TYR A 5 5.55 0.66 -4.40
N LEU A 6 5.90 0.06 -3.26
CA LEU A 6 5.84 0.66 -1.95
C LEU A 6 7.22 1.19 -1.57
N SER A 7 7.33 2.49 -1.34
CA SER A 7 8.60 3.17 -1.07
C SER A 7 8.56 3.89 0.28
N PRO A 8 8.67 3.17 1.41
CA PRO A 8 8.88 3.83 2.69
C PRO A 8 10.19 4.60 2.69
N SER A 9 10.22 5.70 3.46
CA SER A 9 11.40 6.55 3.60
C SER A 9 12.63 5.75 3.99
N THR A 10 13.77 6.17 3.45
CA THR A 10 15.11 5.63 3.77
C THR A 10 15.95 6.66 4.54
N GLN A 11 15.31 7.63 5.18
CA GLN A 11 15.94 8.77 5.85
C GLN A 11 16.14 8.48 7.35
N GLU A 12 17.06 7.57 7.65
CA GLU A 12 17.47 7.22 9.03
C GLU A 12 18.00 8.44 9.83
N TYR A 13 18.56 9.44 9.12
CA TYR A 13 19.09 10.67 9.72
C TYR A 13 18.04 11.70 10.11
N ASN A 14 16.76 11.44 9.93
CA ASN A 14 15.64 12.26 10.37
C ASN A 14 15.04 11.68 11.67
N PRO A 15 15.57 12.04 12.86
CA PRO A 15 15.04 11.51 14.11
C PRO A 15 13.67 12.12 14.43
N TYR A 16 12.79 11.33 15.01
CA TYR A 16 11.56 11.84 15.60
C TYR A 16 11.87 12.64 16.87
N VAL A 17 11.14 13.73 17.08
CA VAL A 17 11.30 14.60 18.27
C VAL A 17 11.10 13.84 19.58
N THR A 18 10.37 12.75 19.59
CA THR A 18 10.17 11.86 20.74
C THR A 18 11.42 11.06 21.11
N GLY A 19 12.39 10.94 20.22
CA GLY A 19 13.60 10.13 20.42
C GLY A 19 13.40 8.62 20.25
N ASN A 20 12.21 8.16 19.84
CA ASN A 20 11.87 6.73 19.76
C ASN A 20 12.30 6.05 18.44
N GLY A 21 12.80 6.81 17.46
CA GLY A 21 13.21 6.30 16.16
C GLY A 21 13.39 7.39 15.11
N SER A 22 13.49 6.98 13.87
CA SER A 22 13.67 7.84 12.69
C SER A 22 12.47 7.79 11.75
N GLU A 23 12.45 8.66 10.76
CA GLU A 23 11.49 8.64 9.66
C GLU A 23 11.54 7.28 8.93
N GLU A 24 12.74 6.79 8.62
CA GLU A 24 12.95 5.47 8.01
C GLU A 24 12.29 4.38 8.87
N TYR A 25 12.55 4.33 10.17
CA TYR A 25 12.05 3.32 11.07
C TYR A 25 10.50 3.28 11.09
N PHE A 26 9.85 4.42 11.33
CA PHE A 26 8.38 4.44 11.43
C PHE A 26 7.67 4.26 10.09
N MET A 27 8.22 4.77 8.99
CA MET A 27 7.63 4.54 7.67
C MET A 27 7.76 3.09 7.21
N ASN A 28 8.80 2.38 7.63
CA ASN A 28 8.92 0.95 7.43
C ASN A 28 7.89 0.17 8.25
N LEU A 29 7.62 0.54 9.51
CA LEU A 29 6.53 -0.06 10.29
C LEU A 29 5.16 0.17 9.66
N VAL A 30 4.89 1.36 9.12
CA VAL A 30 3.65 1.63 8.38
C VAL A 30 3.55 0.74 7.14
N ALA A 31 4.64 0.57 6.40
CA ALA A 31 4.67 -0.32 5.24
C ALA A 31 4.40 -1.78 5.65
N ASP A 32 5.03 -2.26 6.74
CA ASP A 32 4.78 -3.60 7.30
C ASP A 32 3.29 -3.80 7.64
N ALA A 33 2.67 -2.79 8.26
CA ALA A 33 1.25 -2.81 8.59
C ALA A 33 0.34 -2.81 7.35
N MET A 34 0.77 -2.23 6.22
CA MET A 34 0.01 -2.26 4.96
C MET A 34 -0.03 -3.63 4.31
N GLU A 35 1.07 -4.38 4.36
CA GLU A 35 1.29 -5.60 3.57
C GLU A 35 0.17 -6.64 3.71
N PRO A 36 -0.28 -7.04 4.91
CA PRO A 36 -1.35 -8.03 5.05
C PRO A 36 -2.67 -7.55 4.43
N TYR A 37 -2.96 -6.25 4.53
CA TYR A 37 -4.16 -5.69 3.90
C TYR A 37 -4.05 -5.66 2.37
N LEU A 38 -2.89 -5.31 1.81
CA LEU A 38 -2.66 -5.33 0.37
C LEU A 38 -2.89 -6.75 -0.19
N LEU A 39 -2.31 -7.76 0.46
CA LEU A 39 -2.48 -9.17 0.09
C LEU A 39 -3.95 -9.61 0.19
N ALA A 40 -4.64 -9.29 1.29
CA ALA A 40 -6.05 -9.65 1.49
C ALA A 40 -6.97 -9.01 0.44
N ASN A 41 -6.56 -7.91 -0.17
CA ASN A 41 -7.28 -7.20 -1.21
C ASN A 41 -6.78 -7.51 -2.64
N GLY A 42 -5.91 -8.50 -2.79
CA GLY A 42 -5.42 -8.91 -4.10
C GLY A 42 -4.51 -7.87 -4.77
N ILE A 43 -3.85 -7.02 -3.99
CA ILE A 43 -2.88 -6.05 -4.47
C ILE A 43 -1.48 -6.61 -4.26
N GLN A 44 -0.79 -6.91 -5.36
CA GLN A 44 0.62 -7.28 -5.30
C GLN A 44 1.48 -6.06 -5.02
N PHE A 45 2.61 -6.27 -4.37
CA PHE A 45 3.56 -5.18 -4.14
C PHE A 45 5.01 -5.65 -4.28
N SER A 46 5.89 -4.70 -4.54
CA SER A 46 7.32 -4.77 -4.27
C SER A 46 7.70 -3.57 -3.43
N ARG A 47 8.76 -3.68 -2.67
CA ARG A 47 9.16 -2.66 -1.72
C ARG A 47 10.65 -2.38 -1.81
N ASN A 48 11.08 -1.14 -1.56
CA ASN A 48 12.48 -0.83 -1.32
C ASN A 48 12.95 -1.40 0.02
N THR A 49 14.24 -1.35 0.23
CA THR A 49 14.90 -1.74 1.50
C THR A 49 15.53 -0.51 2.16
N PRO A 50 15.73 -0.51 3.50
CA PRO A 50 16.28 0.63 4.24
C PRO A 50 17.65 1.12 3.76
N ASP A 51 18.49 0.24 3.22
CA ASP A 51 19.82 0.54 2.66
C ASP A 51 19.77 1.25 1.29
N MET A 52 18.58 1.39 0.71
CA MET A 52 18.38 2.10 -0.55
C MET A 52 18.30 3.61 -0.33
N THR A 53 18.26 4.35 -1.44
CA THR A 53 17.95 5.79 -1.47
C THR A 53 16.69 6.01 -2.29
N ALA A 54 16.01 7.14 -2.14
CA ALA A 54 14.86 7.49 -2.98
C ALA A 54 15.18 7.34 -4.49
N ALA A 55 16.39 7.74 -4.91
CA ALA A 55 16.82 7.59 -6.29
C ALA A 55 16.98 6.13 -6.73
N SER A 56 17.49 5.24 -5.87
CA SER A 56 17.60 3.82 -6.19
C SER A 56 16.24 3.11 -6.14
N SER A 57 15.34 3.50 -5.23
CA SER A 57 13.96 3.04 -5.17
C SER A 57 13.20 3.35 -6.46
N ILE A 58 13.31 4.59 -6.95
CA ILE A 58 12.73 5.00 -8.23
C ILE A 58 13.31 4.18 -9.40
N ARG A 59 14.63 3.97 -9.43
CA ARG A 59 15.25 3.14 -10.48
C ARG A 59 14.79 1.69 -10.43
N GLN A 60 14.62 1.13 -9.22
CA GLN A 60 14.10 -0.23 -9.05
C GLN A 60 12.64 -0.30 -9.54
N ALA A 61 11.78 0.62 -9.10
CA ALA A 61 10.41 0.70 -9.57
C ALA A 61 10.30 0.82 -11.09
N ASN A 62 11.13 1.64 -11.72
CA ASN A 62 11.13 1.87 -13.16
C ASN A 62 11.64 0.68 -14.00
N ARG A 63 12.21 -0.37 -13.38
CA ARG A 63 12.58 -1.62 -14.05
C ARG A 63 11.43 -2.63 -14.08
N GLY A 64 10.44 -2.46 -13.22
CA GLY A 64 9.24 -3.29 -13.16
C GLY A 64 8.02 -2.60 -13.75
N ASP A 65 6.94 -3.36 -13.90
CA ASP A 65 5.63 -2.85 -14.30
C ASP A 65 4.75 -2.73 -13.06
N TYR A 66 4.51 -1.49 -12.66
CA TYR A 66 3.67 -1.15 -11.51
C TYR A 66 2.53 -0.24 -11.97
N ASP A 67 1.35 -0.46 -11.38
CA ASP A 67 0.15 0.34 -11.63
C ASP A 67 0.11 1.60 -10.75
N PHE A 68 0.92 1.62 -9.67
CA PHE A 68 1.05 2.76 -8.76
C PHE A 68 2.39 2.73 -8.02
N TYR A 69 2.92 3.92 -7.71
CA TYR A 69 4.07 4.14 -6.85
C TYR A 69 3.62 4.94 -5.62
N LEU A 70 3.78 4.37 -4.44
CA LEU A 70 3.42 5.00 -3.18
C LEU A 70 4.65 5.20 -2.30
N ALA A 71 5.05 6.46 -2.12
CA ALA A 71 6.10 6.83 -1.18
C ALA A 71 5.49 7.23 0.17
N LEU A 72 6.07 6.72 1.24
CA LEU A 72 5.66 6.97 2.62
C LEU A 72 6.74 7.77 3.32
N HIS A 73 6.37 8.97 3.78
CA HIS A 73 7.24 9.90 4.47
C HIS A 73 6.58 10.50 5.70
N SER A 74 7.37 11.09 6.58
CA SER A 74 6.92 12.02 7.60
C SER A 74 7.69 13.32 7.48
N ASN A 75 6.97 14.42 7.45
CA ASN A 75 7.49 15.74 7.16
C ASN A 75 8.32 16.33 8.30
N ALA A 76 9.07 17.36 7.99
CA ALA A 76 9.67 18.26 8.97
C ALA A 76 9.36 19.71 8.64
N SER A 77 9.18 20.53 9.66
CA SER A 77 9.04 21.97 9.50
C SER A 77 10.36 22.58 8.99
N GLY A 78 10.25 23.58 8.14
CA GLY A 78 11.44 24.28 7.65
C GLY A 78 12.19 25.02 8.77
N SER A 79 13.43 25.42 8.47
CA SER A 79 14.28 26.16 9.40
C SER A 79 13.55 27.37 10.01
N GLY A 80 13.59 27.50 11.33
CA GLY A 80 12.90 28.53 12.09
C GLY A 80 11.44 28.22 12.44
N SER A 81 10.91 27.08 11.99
CA SER A 81 9.52 26.66 12.28
C SER A 81 9.44 25.26 12.89
N GLN A 82 10.54 24.76 13.45
CA GLN A 82 10.61 23.40 14.02
C GLN A 82 9.46 23.16 15.00
N GLY A 83 8.77 22.05 14.82
CA GLY A 83 7.64 21.62 15.66
C GLY A 83 6.36 22.46 15.52
N GLN A 84 6.30 23.44 14.63
CA GLN A 84 5.12 24.30 14.50
C GLN A 84 4.08 23.78 13.51
N ASN A 85 4.50 23.03 12.52
CA ASN A 85 3.60 22.50 11.49
C ASN A 85 3.06 21.13 11.89
N ARG A 86 1.86 20.82 11.40
CA ARG A 86 1.16 19.57 11.59
C ARG A 86 0.35 19.20 10.33
N GLY A 87 0.00 17.97 10.20
CA GLY A 87 -0.97 17.54 9.18
C GLY A 87 -0.43 16.57 8.15
N VAL A 88 -1.34 15.95 7.43
CA VAL A 88 -1.06 15.01 6.33
C VAL A 88 -1.03 15.77 5.02
N ILE A 89 -0.02 15.53 4.19
CA ILE A 89 0.11 16.13 2.86
C ILE A 89 0.30 15.01 1.82
N ALA A 90 -0.52 15.00 0.79
CA ALA A 90 -0.35 14.09 -0.36
C ALA A 90 0.14 14.87 -1.58
N PHE A 91 1.34 14.54 -2.04
CA PHE A 91 1.97 15.16 -3.20
C PHE A 91 1.78 14.31 -4.46
N TYR A 92 1.53 14.96 -5.59
CA TYR A 92 1.47 14.34 -6.90
C TYR A 92 2.16 15.19 -7.98
N TYR A 93 2.51 14.58 -9.11
CA TYR A 93 3.10 15.34 -10.22
C TYR A 93 2.01 16.08 -11.02
N PRO A 94 2.19 17.37 -11.38
CA PRO A 94 1.12 18.23 -11.93
C PRO A 94 0.39 17.70 -13.15
N THR A 95 1.08 16.96 -14.03
CA THR A 95 0.48 16.40 -15.25
C THR A 95 -0.09 14.99 -15.06
N SER A 96 0.04 14.41 -13.88
CA SER A 96 -0.45 13.05 -13.58
C SER A 96 -1.87 13.10 -13.04
N ALA A 97 -2.87 12.92 -13.92
CA ALA A 97 -4.27 12.83 -13.50
C ALA A 97 -4.53 11.65 -12.55
N ASN A 98 -3.89 10.50 -12.80
CA ASN A 98 -4.00 9.32 -11.97
C ASN A 98 -3.27 9.51 -10.61
N GLY A 99 -2.10 10.18 -10.59
CA GLY A 99 -1.43 10.57 -9.34
C GLY A 99 -2.30 11.51 -8.52
N ARG A 100 -2.93 12.52 -9.16
CA ARG A 100 -3.88 13.41 -8.49
C ARG A 100 -5.04 12.65 -7.86
N ARG A 101 -5.66 11.75 -8.60
CA ARG A 101 -6.77 10.91 -8.09
C ARG A 101 -6.33 10.08 -6.88
N GLY A 102 -5.14 9.48 -6.93
CA GLY A 102 -4.57 8.75 -5.80
C GLY A 102 -4.34 9.64 -4.57
N ALA A 103 -3.76 10.82 -4.77
CA ALA A 103 -3.53 11.78 -3.69
C ALA A 103 -4.84 12.26 -3.03
N GLU A 104 -5.87 12.52 -3.83
CA GLU A 104 -7.20 12.93 -3.33
C GLU A 104 -7.87 11.83 -2.50
N ILE A 105 -7.77 10.56 -2.92
CA ILE A 105 -8.28 9.41 -2.18
C ILE A 105 -7.52 9.25 -0.85
N ILE A 106 -6.19 9.21 -0.89
CA ILE A 106 -5.35 9.06 0.30
C ILE A 106 -5.63 10.19 1.30
N ALA A 107 -5.60 11.46 0.87
CA ALA A 107 -5.82 12.59 1.77
C ALA A 107 -7.22 12.56 2.40
N ARG A 108 -8.25 12.18 1.64
CA ARG A 108 -9.62 12.05 2.18
C ARG A 108 -9.70 10.93 3.22
N ASN A 109 -9.15 9.76 2.93
CA ASN A 109 -9.22 8.61 3.83
C ASN A 109 -8.35 8.83 5.08
N MET A 110 -7.17 9.42 4.95
CA MET A 110 -6.34 9.78 6.09
C MET A 110 -7.03 10.78 7.04
N GLN A 111 -7.87 11.66 6.52
CA GLN A 111 -8.65 12.59 7.34
C GLN A 111 -9.62 11.89 8.32
N GLU A 112 -10.07 10.66 8.01
CA GLU A 112 -10.96 9.89 8.89
C GLU A 112 -10.28 9.44 10.18
N ILE A 113 -8.96 9.32 10.16
CA ILE A 113 -8.17 8.84 11.31
C ILE A 113 -7.23 9.91 11.90
N TYR A 114 -6.90 10.94 11.15
CA TYR A 114 -6.03 12.01 11.62
C TYR A 114 -6.80 12.99 12.53
N PRO A 115 -6.21 13.42 13.67
CA PRO A 115 -6.96 14.15 14.72
C PRO A 115 -7.35 15.59 14.34
N LEU A 116 -6.81 16.14 13.27
CA LEU A 116 -7.15 17.49 12.79
C LEU A 116 -7.91 17.42 11.47
N PRO A 117 -8.87 18.34 11.22
CA PRO A 117 -9.71 18.30 10.02
C PRO A 117 -8.99 18.70 8.72
N GLU A 118 -7.77 19.15 8.80
CA GLU A 118 -7.02 19.68 7.66
C GLU A 118 -6.40 18.56 6.85
N ARG A 119 -6.74 18.52 5.57
CA ARG A 119 -6.06 17.70 4.57
C ARG A 119 -5.47 18.61 3.50
N VAL A 120 -4.29 18.26 3.03
CA VAL A 120 -3.65 18.98 1.93
C VAL A 120 -3.34 18.01 0.81
N VAL A 121 -3.88 18.29 -0.38
CA VAL A 121 -3.47 17.64 -1.64
C VAL A 121 -2.74 18.70 -2.45
N THR A 122 -1.49 18.45 -2.76
CA THR A 122 -0.67 19.41 -3.47
C THR A 122 0.20 18.75 -4.55
N ARG A 123 0.64 19.57 -5.50
CA ARG A 123 1.46 19.14 -6.62
C ARG A 123 2.91 19.56 -6.41
N SER A 124 3.83 18.71 -6.84
CA SER A 124 5.26 18.99 -6.78
C SER A 124 5.95 18.71 -8.11
N THR A 125 6.82 19.61 -8.52
CA THR A 125 7.72 19.44 -9.66
C THR A 125 9.13 19.10 -9.23
N THR A 126 9.43 19.15 -7.94
CA THR A 126 10.78 18.98 -7.39
C THR A 126 10.98 17.61 -6.73
N LEU A 127 9.94 17.04 -6.10
CA LEU A 127 10.03 15.74 -5.45
C LEU A 127 10.27 14.63 -6.48
N GLY A 128 11.40 13.94 -6.35
CA GLY A 128 11.80 12.87 -7.26
C GLY A 128 10.78 11.74 -7.32
N GLU A 129 10.24 11.33 -6.18
CA GLU A 129 9.33 10.20 -6.03
C GLU A 129 7.91 10.43 -6.56
N VAL A 130 7.55 11.67 -6.93
CA VAL A 130 6.31 11.93 -7.70
C VAL A 130 6.57 12.22 -9.17
N ARG A 131 7.79 12.67 -9.51
CA ARG A 131 8.15 13.13 -10.87
C ARG A 131 8.74 12.03 -11.74
N GLN A 132 9.55 11.14 -11.16
CA GLN A 132 10.42 10.21 -11.91
C GLN A 132 9.87 8.79 -12.06
N PRO A 133 8.97 8.27 -11.19
CA PRO A 133 8.34 6.98 -11.45
C PRO A 133 7.57 6.99 -12.78
N ARG A 134 7.63 5.85 -13.51
CA ARG A 134 6.81 5.65 -14.72
C ARG A 134 5.34 5.44 -14.38
N ALA A 135 5.08 4.76 -13.25
CA ALA A 135 3.74 4.59 -12.72
C ALA A 135 3.19 5.93 -12.18
N PRO A 136 1.85 6.12 -12.15
CA PRO A 136 1.23 7.16 -11.35
C PRO A 136 1.78 7.12 -9.93
N ALA A 137 2.20 8.27 -9.40
CA ALA A 137 2.92 8.33 -8.13
C ALA A 137 2.30 9.32 -7.16
N VAL A 138 2.30 8.94 -5.88
CA VAL A 138 1.98 9.81 -4.76
C VAL A 138 3.07 9.65 -3.71
N LEU A 139 3.51 10.77 -3.14
CA LEU A 139 4.27 10.81 -1.90
C LEU A 139 3.35 11.36 -0.82
N VAL A 140 3.15 10.60 0.24
CA VAL A 140 2.35 11.02 1.37
C VAL A 140 3.25 11.34 2.56
N GLU A 141 3.13 12.57 3.08
CA GLU A 141 3.70 13.01 4.34
C GLU A 141 2.67 12.75 5.44
N ILE A 142 2.95 11.76 6.27
CA ILE A 142 2.04 11.26 7.31
C ILE A 142 2.29 12.04 8.61
N GLY A 143 1.94 13.32 8.64
CA GLY A 143 2.26 14.20 9.77
C GLY A 143 3.71 14.68 9.79
N TYR A 144 4.10 15.38 10.87
CA TYR A 144 5.40 16.00 11.04
C TYR A 144 6.19 15.31 12.17
N HIS A 145 7.33 14.68 11.86
CA HIS A 145 8.14 13.98 12.85
C HIS A 145 8.87 14.90 13.83
N ASP A 146 9.02 16.19 13.49
CA ASP A 146 9.56 17.21 14.37
C ASP A 146 8.49 17.89 15.26
N ASN A 147 7.20 17.56 15.09
CA ASN A 147 6.11 17.98 15.96
C ASN A 147 5.73 16.86 16.93
N GLU A 148 5.75 17.13 18.23
CA GLU A 148 5.53 16.11 19.26
C GLU A 148 4.15 15.42 19.15
N ALA A 149 3.10 16.17 18.82
CA ALA A 149 1.75 15.61 18.73
C ALA A 149 1.59 14.73 17.50
N ASP A 150 2.17 15.09 16.35
CA ASP A 150 2.15 14.27 15.14
C ASP A 150 3.07 13.05 15.29
N ALA A 151 4.26 13.21 15.85
CA ALA A 151 5.18 12.11 16.12
C ALA A 151 4.51 11.04 16.99
N ARG A 152 3.92 11.43 18.14
CA ARG A 152 3.19 10.52 19.03
C ARG A 152 1.96 9.88 18.37
N TRP A 153 1.26 10.64 17.51
CA TRP A 153 0.12 10.11 16.78
C TRP A 153 0.57 9.03 15.79
N ILE A 154 1.62 9.25 15.00
CA ILE A 154 2.18 8.25 14.09
C ILE A 154 2.59 7.00 14.88
N GLU A 155 3.39 7.17 15.93
CA GLU A 155 3.90 6.06 16.77
C GLU A 155 2.79 5.17 17.33
N SER A 156 1.66 5.76 17.70
CA SER A 156 0.53 5.06 18.32
C SER A 156 -0.52 4.55 17.34
N HIS A 157 -0.42 4.89 16.03
CA HIS A 157 -1.44 4.55 15.04
C HIS A 157 -0.88 3.82 13.80
N ILE A 158 0.28 3.17 13.93
CA ILE A 158 0.94 2.47 12.81
C ILE A 158 -0.04 1.55 12.06
N ASP A 159 -0.75 0.68 12.77
CA ASP A 159 -1.69 -0.27 12.18
C ASP A 159 -2.88 0.44 11.50
N ALA A 160 -3.43 1.47 12.15
CA ALA A 160 -4.55 2.23 11.59
C ALA A 160 -4.14 3.01 10.33
N ILE A 161 -2.92 3.57 10.32
CA ILE A 161 -2.34 4.26 9.16
C ILE A 161 -2.12 3.26 8.01
N GLY A 162 -1.49 2.11 8.31
CA GLY A 162 -1.25 1.07 7.32
C GLY A 162 -2.55 0.52 6.70
N GLN A 163 -3.55 0.22 7.54
CA GLN A 163 -4.88 -0.17 7.08
C GLN A 163 -5.52 0.89 6.19
N ASN A 164 -5.50 2.16 6.60
CA ASN A 164 -6.12 3.26 5.87
C ASN A 164 -5.48 3.49 4.49
N LEU A 165 -4.15 3.42 4.42
CA LEU A 165 -3.42 3.53 3.15
C LEU A 165 -3.70 2.33 2.23
N ALA A 166 -3.76 1.12 2.76
CA ALA A 166 -4.14 -0.06 1.97
C ALA A 166 -5.60 0.02 1.48
N MET A 167 -6.53 0.51 2.31
CA MET A 167 -7.91 0.80 1.91
C MET A 167 -7.95 1.85 0.78
N SER A 168 -7.12 2.88 0.87
CA SER A 168 -6.99 3.89 -0.19
C SER A 168 -6.51 3.29 -1.51
N MET A 169 -5.60 2.32 -1.47
CA MET A 169 -5.16 1.62 -2.67
C MET A 169 -6.25 0.70 -3.23
N ALA A 170 -6.99 -0.01 -2.38
CA ALA A 170 -8.13 -0.81 -2.82
C ALA A 170 -9.18 0.07 -3.52
N GLU A 171 -9.54 1.21 -2.94
CA GLU A 171 -10.44 2.19 -3.55
C GLU A 171 -9.90 2.74 -4.88
N TYR A 172 -8.61 3.08 -4.92
CA TYR A 172 -7.96 3.56 -6.14
C TYR A 172 -8.10 2.57 -7.30
N PHE A 173 -7.99 1.28 -7.03
CA PHE A 173 -8.13 0.22 -8.03
C PHE A 173 -9.58 -0.27 -8.22
N GLY A 174 -10.55 0.28 -7.50
CA GLY A 174 -11.95 -0.14 -7.57
C GLY A 174 -12.17 -1.54 -7.01
N LEU A 175 -11.32 -1.98 -6.09
CA LEU A 175 -11.43 -3.28 -5.42
C LEU A 175 -12.28 -3.14 -4.15
N PRO A 176 -13.02 -4.19 -3.78
CA PRO A 176 -13.65 -4.24 -2.46
C PRO A 176 -12.58 -4.29 -1.37
N PHE A 177 -12.83 -3.62 -0.24
CA PHE A 177 -11.91 -3.72 0.88
C PHE A 177 -12.25 -4.91 1.77
N THR A 178 -11.27 -5.76 2.03
CA THR A 178 -11.35 -6.96 2.85
C THR A 178 -10.30 -6.91 3.95
N TYR A 179 -10.69 -7.18 5.17
CA TYR A 179 -9.75 -7.29 6.29
C TYR A 179 -8.94 -8.58 6.16
N PRO A 180 -7.63 -8.56 6.45
CA PRO A 180 -6.84 -9.77 6.47
C PRO A 180 -7.34 -10.68 7.61
N GLY A 181 -7.62 -11.94 7.26
CA GLY A 181 -7.62 -13.01 8.22
C GLY A 181 -6.19 -13.53 8.44
N PRO A 182 -5.95 -14.41 9.42
CA PRO A 182 -4.70 -15.15 9.45
C PRO A 182 -4.55 -15.90 8.14
N SER A 183 -3.40 -15.77 7.48
CA SER A 183 -3.13 -16.57 6.29
C SER A 183 -3.16 -18.05 6.66
N GLN A 184 -3.85 -18.85 5.86
CA GLN A 184 -4.02 -20.27 6.14
C GLN A 184 -3.90 -21.10 4.86
N PRO A 185 -3.46 -22.35 4.96
CA PRO A 185 -3.43 -23.22 3.81
C PRO A 185 -4.87 -23.55 3.37
N GLY A 186 -5.07 -23.59 2.06
CA GLY A 186 -6.27 -24.12 1.43
C GLY A 186 -5.91 -25.15 0.37
N VAL A 187 -6.80 -26.07 0.08
CA VAL A 187 -6.63 -27.07 -0.98
C VAL A 187 -7.67 -26.82 -2.07
N ILE A 188 -7.23 -26.82 -3.32
CA ILE A 188 -8.15 -26.73 -4.47
C ILE A 188 -8.86 -28.07 -4.66
N VAL A 189 -10.19 -28.02 -4.65
CA VAL A 189 -11.05 -29.22 -4.80
C VAL A 189 -12.09 -28.96 -5.87
N THR A 190 -12.20 -29.88 -6.83
CA THR A 190 -13.25 -29.90 -7.85
C THR A 190 -13.86 -31.30 -7.98
N GLU A 191 -15.15 -31.37 -8.18
CA GLU A 191 -15.86 -32.66 -8.38
C GLU A 191 -15.35 -33.42 -9.64
N SER A 192 -14.96 -32.67 -10.67
CA SER A 192 -14.47 -33.24 -11.92
C SER A 192 -12.99 -33.61 -11.91
N GLY A 193 -12.24 -33.25 -10.86
CA GLY A 193 -10.78 -33.38 -10.83
C GLY A 193 -10.04 -32.39 -11.77
N GLY A 194 -10.78 -31.51 -12.46
CA GLY A 194 -10.20 -30.53 -13.39
C GLY A 194 -9.62 -29.31 -12.66
N PRO A 195 -8.80 -28.49 -13.35
CA PRO A 195 -8.19 -27.31 -12.75
C PRO A 195 -9.19 -26.17 -12.57
N VAL A 196 -8.92 -25.29 -11.58
CA VAL A 196 -9.68 -24.08 -11.31
C VAL A 196 -8.92 -22.86 -11.86
N ASN A 197 -9.66 -21.86 -12.35
CA ASN A 197 -9.07 -20.61 -12.81
C ASN A 197 -8.72 -19.71 -11.60
N LEU A 198 -7.46 -19.29 -11.54
CA LEU A 198 -7.01 -18.17 -10.72
C LEU A 198 -7.20 -16.87 -11.53
N ARG A 199 -7.94 -15.92 -11.00
CA ARG A 199 -8.39 -14.75 -11.74
C ARG A 199 -7.87 -13.45 -11.15
N ALA A 200 -7.77 -12.42 -12.01
CA ALA A 200 -7.34 -11.07 -11.60
C ALA A 200 -8.40 -10.32 -10.81
N GLU A 201 -9.68 -10.63 -10.99
CA GLU A 201 -10.82 -10.01 -10.32
C GLU A 201 -11.75 -11.07 -9.73
N PRO A 202 -12.49 -10.77 -8.65
CA PRO A 202 -13.47 -11.68 -8.02
C PRO A 202 -14.75 -11.76 -8.87
N SER A 203 -14.62 -12.25 -10.09
CA SER A 203 -15.68 -12.36 -11.10
C SER A 203 -15.45 -13.55 -12.03
N VAL A 204 -16.52 -14.21 -12.46
CA VAL A 204 -16.47 -15.29 -13.44
C VAL A 204 -15.99 -14.83 -14.82
N THR A 205 -16.08 -13.53 -15.11
CA THR A 205 -15.57 -12.90 -16.33
C THR A 205 -14.20 -12.28 -16.15
N GLY A 206 -13.66 -12.28 -14.92
CA GLY A 206 -12.33 -11.75 -14.60
C GLY A 206 -11.24 -12.48 -15.40
N ARG A 207 -10.21 -11.74 -15.82
CA ARG A 207 -9.09 -12.29 -16.59
C ARG A 207 -8.42 -13.46 -15.85
N VAL A 208 -8.23 -14.57 -16.54
CA VAL A 208 -7.53 -15.73 -15.99
C VAL A 208 -6.03 -15.46 -15.96
N LEU A 209 -5.42 -15.54 -14.78
CA LEU A 209 -3.98 -15.39 -14.57
C LEU A 209 -3.26 -16.72 -14.82
N THR A 210 -3.77 -17.79 -14.21
CA THR A 210 -3.30 -19.16 -14.39
C THR A 210 -4.42 -20.13 -14.01
N ARG A 211 -4.13 -21.42 -14.14
CA ARG A 211 -5.02 -22.51 -13.69
C ARG A 211 -4.32 -23.33 -12.62
N ILE A 212 -5.04 -23.60 -11.54
CA ILE A 212 -4.54 -24.37 -10.41
C ILE A 212 -5.14 -25.78 -10.50
N PRO A 213 -4.33 -26.85 -10.59
CA PRO A 213 -4.84 -28.22 -10.58
C PRO A 213 -5.63 -28.54 -9.30
N SER A 214 -6.61 -29.43 -9.40
CA SER A 214 -7.29 -29.97 -8.21
C SER A 214 -6.29 -30.79 -7.37
N GLY A 215 -6.33 -30.61 -6.05
CA GLY A 215 -5.40 -31.21 -5.09
C GLY A 215 -4.23 -30.31 -4.71
N GLU A 216 -3.98 -29.22 -5.44
CA GLU A 216 -2.90 -28.30 -5.13
C GLU A 216 -3.22 -27.44 -3.90
N THR A 217 -2.16 -27.15 -3.13
CA THR A 217 -2.24 -26.26 -1.96
C THR A 217 -2.02 -24.82 -2.35
N VAL A 218 -2.80 -23.92 -1.75
CA VAL A 218 -2.71 -22.47 -1.91
C VAL A 218 -2.64 -21.80 -0.55
N THR A 219 -2.08 -20.58 -0.48
CA THR A 219 -2.19 -19.75 0.72
C THR A 219 -3.39 -18.81 0.57
N VAL A 220 -4.30 -18.83 1.54
CA VAL A 220 -5.50 -17.99 1.57
C VAL A 220 -5.28 -16.79 2.48
N PHE A 221 -5.54 -15.56 1.99
CA PHE A 221 -5.36 -14.30 2.73
C PHE A 221 -6.66 -13.63 3.15
N GLY A 222 -7.76 -13.85 2.43
CA GLY A 222 -9.04 -13.24 2.73
C GLY A 222 -10.17 -13.74 1.85
N GLN A 223 -11.40 -13.34 2.17
CA GLN A 223 -12.59 -13.72 1.41
C GLN A 223 -13.46 -12.50 1.13
N TYR A 224 -13.96 -12.41 -0.11
CA TYR A 224 -14.93 -11.40 -0.51
C TYR A 224 -16.01 -11.99 -1.41
N ARG A 225 -17.28 -11.88 -0.97
CA ARG A 225 -18.47 -12.25 -1.75
C ARG A 225 -18.36 -13.60 -2.48
N GLY A 226 -17.89 -14.63 -1.79
CA GLY A 226 -17.77 -15.98 -2.38
C GLY A 226 -16.50 -16.22 -3.19
N TRP A 227 -15.50 -15.34 -3.07
CA TRP A 227 -14.16 -15.49 -3.65
C TRP A 227 -13.10 -15.44 -2.56
N TYR A 228 -12.10 -16.30 -2.65
CA TYR A 228 -10.90 -16.21 -1.83
C TYR A 228 -9.77 -15.50 -2.58
N VAL A 229 -9.01 -14.66 -1.87
CA VAL A 229 -7.70 -14.19 -2.31
C VAL A 229 -6.69 -15.27 -1.98
N VAL A 230 -6.03 -15.81 -2.99
CA VAL A 230 -5.08 -16.91 -2.84
C VAL A 230 -3.77 -16.64 -3.55
N LEU A 231 -2.68 -17.13 -2.97
CA LEU A 231 -1.37 -17.19 -3.61
C LEU A 231 -1.11 -18.63 -4.03
N TYR A 232 -0.79 -18.84 -5.30
CA TYR A 232 -0.35 -20.10 -5.87
C TYR A 232 0.97 -19.90 -6.62
N GLY A 233 2.05 -20.50 -6.12
CA GLY A 233 3.41 -20.12 -6.51
C GLY A 233 3.62 -18.63 -6.23
N ASP A 234 4.04 -17.86 -7.23
CA ASP A 234 4.24 -16.41 -7.14
C ASP A 234 3.04 -15.61 -7.68
N THR A 235 1.89 -16.26 -7.92
CA THR A 235 0.72 -15.62 -8.52
C THR A 235 -0.37 -15.42 -7.47
N LEU A 236 -0.61 -14.18 -7.08
CA LEU A 236 -1.75 -13.79 -6.26
C LEU A 236 -2.98 -13.59 -7.16
N GLY A 237 -4.16 -14.06 -6.71
CA GLY A 237 -5.40 -13.93 -7.48
C GLY A 237 -6.63 -14.35 -6.71
N TYR A 238 -7.76 -14.42 -7.42
CA TYR A 238 -9.06 -14.80 -6.86
C TYR A 238 -9.47 -16.19 -7.35
N VAL A 239 -9.88 -17.04 -6.42
CA VAL A 239 -10.53 -18.34 -6.68
C VAL A 239 -11.91 -18.33 -6.06
N SER A 240 -12.91 -18.85 -6.79
CA SER A 240 -14.27 -18.99 -6.24
C SER A 240 -14.28 -19.91 -5.02
N ALA A 241 -14.91 -19.47 -3.94
CA ALA A 241 -14.84 -20.13 -2.63
C ALA A 241 -15.26 -21.61 -2.62
N PRO A 242 -16.27 -22.07 -3.42
CA PRO A 242 -16.63 -23.50 -3.49
C PRO A 242 -15.49 -24.42 -3.93
N TYR A 243 -14.44 -23.88 -4.53
CA TYR A 243 -13.29 -24.66 -5.00
C TYR A 243 -12.08 -24.64 -4.04
N VAL A 244 -12.21 -24.02 -2.88
CA VAL A 244 -11.14 -23.96 -1.88
C VAL A 244 -11.64 -24.57 -0.57
N GLN A 245 -11.04 -25.65 -0.18
CA GLN A 245 -11.25 -26.25 1.14
C GLN A 245 -10.16 -25.74 2.09
N ILE A 246 -10.59 -25.11 3.21
CA ILE A 246 -9.75 -24.59 4.28
C ILE A 246 -9.81 -25.58 5.45
#